data_e1b1f93ccd863e30eebdd7f2e1b11e57
#
_entry.id   e1b1f93ccd863e30eebdd7f2e1b11e57
#
_cell.length_a   1.000
_cell.length_b   1.000
_cell.length_c   1.000
_cell.angle_alpha   90.00
_cell.angle_beta   90.00
_cell.angle_gamma   90.00
#
_symmetry.space_group_name_H-M   'P 1'
#
loop_
_entity.id
_entity.type
_entity.pdbx_description
1 polymer ?
#
loop_
_entity_poly.entity_id
_entity_poly.type
_entity_poly.pdbx_seq_one_letter_code
_entity_poly.pdbx_strand_id
1 'polypeptide(L)'
;MNTDVGDPKLYRDDTWRPAFARLRAEDPVHYHPESPYGPYWSVTRHADILSVELDPSTYSSASQWGGIQLIDQPTGEELPNFIRMDPPRHTAQRKTVAPIVAPTNLANLTATIEQRTVALLDGLPRNEEFDWVDKVSTELTAMMLATLFDFPFAERRKLSHWSDVAIANVDDEDAVVKSNAERLAELRTMAATMAGLWAERARQPPKFDLI
;
A
#
# COMPACT_ATOMS: atom_id res chain seq x y z
N MET A 1 -31.76 9.13 0.42
CA MET A 1 -31.19 7.78 0.38
C MET A 1 -29.75 7.91 0.86
N ASN A 2 -29.43 7.37 2.02
CA ASN A 2 -28.05 7.42 2.55
C ASN A 2 -27.19 6.50 1.69
N THR A 3 -26.21 7.06 0.96
CA THR A 3 -25.31 6.28 0.11
C THR A 3 -23.97 6.21 0.83
N ASP A 4 -23.77 5.13 1.58
CA ASP A 4 -22.48 4.85 2.18
C ASP A 4 -21.49 4.43 1.09
N VAL A 5 -20.59 5.34 0.70
CA VAL A 5 -19.56 5.04 -0.30
C VAL A 5 -18.41 4.18 0.27
N GLY A 6 -18.40 3.93 1.57
CA GLY A 6 -17.50 2.96 2.22
C GLY A 6 -18.01 1.52 2.12
N ASP A 7 -19.24 1.26 1.62
CA ASP A 7 -19.76 -0.10 1.48
C ASP A 7 -18.99 -0.87 0.38
N PRO A 8 -18.26 -1.95 0.73
CA PRO A 8 -17.52 -2.76 -0.25
C PRO A 8 -18.39 -3.35 -1.36
N LYS A 9 -19.69 -3.53 -1.13
CA LYS A 9 -20.63 -4.07 -2.13
C LYS A 9 -20.74 -3.18 -3.35
N LEU A 10 -20.67 -1.85 -3.18
CA LEU A 10 -20.69 -0.92 -4.31
C LEU A 10 -19.57 -1.19 -5.33
N TYR A 11 -18.40 -1.55 -4.83
CA TYR A 11 -17.21 -1.81 -5.65
C TYR A 11 -17.24 -3.22 -6.25
N ARG A 12 -17.60 -4.22 -5.44
CA ARG A 12 -17.74 -5.60 -5.92
C ARG A 12 -18.77 -5.72 -7.05
N ASP A 13 -19.90 -5.01 -6.92
CA ASP A 13 -21.01 -5.09 -7.87
C ASP A 13 -20.90 -4.02 -8.98
N ASP A 14 -19.79 -3.26 -9.04
CA ASP A 14 -19.49 -2.15 -9.97
C ASP A 14 -20.59 -1.07 -10.07
N THR A 15 -21.24 -0.78 -8.94
CA THR A 15 -22.37 0.17 -8.84
C THR A 15 -21.99 1.51 -8.20
N TRP A 16 -20.71 1.74 -7.92
CA TRP A 16 -20.22 2.92 -7.23
C TRP A 16 -20.29 4.22 -8.06
N ARG A 17 -20.17 4.15 -9.41
CA ARG A 17 -20.09 5.33 -10.27
C ARG A 17 -21.29 6.27 -10.16
N PRO A 18 -22.56 5.80 -10.21
CA PRO A 18 -23.73 6.67 -10.03
C PRO A 18 -23.79 7.30 -8.64
N ALA A 19 -23.36 6.55 -7.59
CA ALA A 19 -23.32 7.05 -6.23
C ALA A 19 -22.37 8.25 -6.09
N PHE A 20 -21.14 8.12 -6.59
CA PHE A 20 -20.17 9.22 -6.60
C PHE A 20 -20.58 10.38 -7.51
N ALA A 21 -21.19 10.12 -8.68
CA ALA A 21 -21.69 11.17 -9.57
C ALA A 21 -22.74 12.03 -8.86
N ARG A 22 -23.67 11.41 -8.14
CA ARG A 22 -24.67 12.09 -7.35
C ARG A 22 -24.04 12.92 -6.22
N LEU A 23 -23.15 12.34 -5.42
CA LEU A 23 -22.48 13.06 -4.33
C LEU A 23 -21.73 14.28 -4.87
N ARG A 24 -20.96 14.14 -5.97
CA ARG A 24 -20.28 15.28 -6.57
C ARG A 24 -21.22 16.41 -7.00
N ALA A 25 -22.43 16.08 -7.45
CA ALA A 25 -23.40 17.06 -7.92
C ALA A 25 -24.18 17.74 -6.80
N GLU A 26 -24.64 16.96 -5.84
CA GLU A 26 -25.68 17.36 -4.88
C GLU A 26 -25.12 17.61 -3.47
N ASP A 27 -24.11 16.80 -3.03
CA ASP A 27 -23.58 16.83 -1.66
C ASP A 27 -22.10 16.38 -1.64
N PRO A 28 -21.18 17.21 -2.13
CA PRO A 28 -19.79 16.81 -2.39
C PRO A 28 -18.95 16.57 -1.13
N VAL A 29 -19.40 17.06 0.02
CA VAL A 29 -18.80 16.81 1.34
C VAL A 29 -19.88 16.22 2.23
N HIS A 30 -20.08 14.92 2.08
CA HIS A 30 -21.18 14.18 2.68
C HIS A 30 -20.80 13.54 4.02
N TYR A 31 -21.61 13.76 5.05
CA TYR A 31 -21.43 13.15 6.37
C TYR A 31 -22.19 11.83 6.48
N HIS A 32 -21.48 10.79 6.86
CA HIS A 32 -22.01 9.47 7.19
C HIS A 32 -22.07 9.32 8.72
N PRO A 33 -23.22 9.50 9.36
CA PRO A 33 -23.34 9.41 10.82
C PRO A 33 -23.19 7.97 11.33
N GLU A 34 -23.53 7.00 10.48
CA GLU A 34 -23.52 5.58 10.80
C GLU A 34 -22.88 4.80 9.64
N SER A 35 -21.85 4.04 9.95
CA SER A 35 -21.25 3.07 9.04
C SER A 35 -20.60 1.95 9.85
N PRO A 36 -20.18 0.84 9.21
CA PRO A 36 -19.38 -0.20 9.85
C PRO A 36 -18.05 0.31 10.42
N TYR A 37 -17.59 1.48 9.96
CA TYR A 37 -16.33 2.10 10.33
C TYR A 37 -16.48 3.25 11.34
N GLY A 38 -17.69 3.47 11.87
CA GLY A 38 -18.01 4.67 12.62
C GLY A 38 -18.40 5.87 11.74
N PRO A 39 -18.62 7.06 12.30
CA PRO A 39 -18.98 8.24 11.53
C PRO A 39 -17.79 8.78 10.74
N TYR A 40 -18.02 9.20 9.48
CA TYR A 40 -16.99 9.78 8.63
C TYR A 40 -17.55 10.75 7.59
N TRP A 41 -16.67 11.52 6.96
CA TRP A 41 -17.00 12.43 5.86
C TRP A 41 -16.47 11.90 4.53
N SER A 42 -17.30 11.89 3.49
CA SER A 42 -16.88 11.61 2.11
C SER A 42 -16.66 12.92 1.38
N VAL A 43 -15.44 13.13 0.88
CA VAL A 43 -15.09 14.28 0.03
C VAL A 43 -14.95 13.80 -1.39
N THR A 44 -15.79 14.30 -2.34
CA THR A 44 -15.93 13.66 -3.65
C THR A 44 -15.53 14.54 -4.84
N ARG A 45 -15.38 15.86 -4.68
CA ARG A 45 -14.88 16.77 -5.74
C ARG A 45 -13.35 16.88 -5.65
N HIS A 46 -12.70 16.82 -6.80
CA HIS A 46 -11.25 16.92 -6.90
C HIS A 46 -10.64 18.15 -6.20
N ALA A 47 -11.26 19.33 -6.37
CA ALA A 47 -10.79 20.55 -5.73
C ALA A 47 -10.85 20.46 -4.19
N ASP A 48 -11.93 19.87 -3.65
CA ASP A 48 -12.11 19.71 -2.20
C ASP A 48 -11.13 18.65 -1.65
N ILE A 49 -10.91 17.55 -2.40
CA ILE A 49 -9.89 16.55 -2.05
C ILE A 49 -8.51 17.21 -1.98
N LEU A 50 -8.12 17.98 -3.00
CA LEU A 50 -6.84 18.70 -2.98
C LEU A 50 -6.72 19.68 -1.80
N SER A 51 -7.81 20.36 -1.45
CA SER A 51 -7.83 21.26 -0.30
C SER A 51 -7.55 20.54 1.02
N VAL A 52 -8.10 19.32 1.18
CA VAL A 52 -7.84 18.47 2.36
C VAL A 52 -6.41 17.93 2.33
N GLU A 53 -5.98 17.35 1.23
CA GLU A 53 -4.68 16.68 1.09
C GLU A 53 -3.48 17.64 1.23
N LEU A 54 -3.65 18.91 0.86
CA LEU A 54 -2.57 19.90 0.89
C LEU A 54 -2.50 20.69 2.22
N ASP A 55 -3.43 20.45 3.15
CA ASP A 55 -3.45 21.11 4.45
C ASP A 55 -3.28 20.13 5.62
N PRO A 56 -2.06 19.57 5.83
CA PRO A 56 -1.81 18.65 6.94
C PRO A 56 -1.86 19.32 8.31
N SER A 57 -1.97 20.65 8.37
CA SER A 57 -2.12 21.38 9.64
C SER A 57 -3.54 21.28 10.19
N THR A 58 -4.53 21.17 9.30
CA THR A 58 -5.94 20.99 9.65
C THR A 58 -6.35 19.52 9.56
N TYR A 59 -5.89 18.82 8.55
CA TYR A 59 -6.25 17.42 8.24
C TYR A 59 -5.06 16.51 8.46
N SER A 60 -4.94 15.97 9.67
CA SER A 60 -3.83 15.12 10.09
C SER A 60 -3.96 13.71 9.55
N SER A 61 -2.84 13.12 9.11
CA SER A 61 -2.71 11.68 8.80
C SER A 61 -2.09 10.89 9.95
N ALA A 62 -1.82 11.51 11.09
CA ALA A 62 -1.17 10.84 12.20
C ALA A 62 -2.06 9.77 12.84
N SER A 63 -1.46 8.64 13.21
CA SER A 63 -2.18 7.48 13.77
C SER A 63 -2.96 7.80 15.05
N GLN A 64 -2.49 8.75 15.85
CA GLN A 64 -3.22 9.22 17.05
C GLN A 64 -4.60 9.82 16.75
N TRP A 65 -4.86 10.21 15.49
CA TRP A 65 -6.12 10.77 15.01
C TRP A 65 -6.86 9.82 14.07
N GLY A 66 -6.54 8.51 14.08
CA GLY A 66 -7.11 7.50 13.20
C GLY A 66 -6.22 7.12 12.00
N GLY A 67 -5.31 8.00 11.59
CA GLY A 67 -4.42 7.74 10.44
C GLY A 67 -5.16 7.80 9.10
N ILE A 68 -4.75 6.96 8.16
CA ILE A 68 -5.28 6.91 6.78
C ILE A 68 -6.36 5.84 6.56
N GLN A 69 -6.76 5.13 7.59
CA GLN A 69 -7.77 4.07 7.52
C GLN A 69 -9.11 4.58 8.01
N LEU A 70 -10.21 4.06 7.45
CA LEU A 70 -11.56 4.36 7.93
C LEU A 70 -11.83 3.73 9.31
N ILE A 71 -11.18 2.60 9.62
CA ILE A 71 -11.35 1.90 10.88
C ILE A 71 -10.38 2.45 11.91
N ASP A 72 -10.89 2.85 13.07
CA ASP A 72 -10.07 3.18 14.22
C ASP A 72 -9.33 1.92 14.69
N GLN A 73 -8.00 1.94 14.55
CA GLN A 73 -7.17 0.84 15.05
C GLN A 73 -6.90 1.05 16.54
N PRO A 74 -6.91 -0.03 17.35
CA PRO A 74 -6.44 0.06 18.73
C PRO A 74 -5.01 0.60 18.74
N THR A 75 -4.77 1.68 19.48
CA THR A 75 -3.44 2.26 19.64
C THR A 75 -2.55 1.29 20.41
N GLY A 76 -1.39 0.92 19.89
CA GLY A 76 -0.39 0.23 20.68
C GLY A 76 0.62 -0.68 19.98
N GLU A 77 0.31 -1.28 18.83
CA GLU A 77 1.21 -2.24 18.19
C GLU A 77 1.42 -1.98 16.68
N GLU A 78 1.34 -0.71 16.26
CA GLU A 78 1.58 -0.36 14.87
C GLU A 78 3.07 -0.22 14.57
N LEU A 79 3.50 -0.84 13.48
CA LEU A 79 4.82 -0.52 12.91
C LEU A 79 4.82 0.93 12.41
N PRO A 80 5.80 1.75 12.84
CA PRO A 80 5.89 3.13 12.40
C PRO A 80 5.96 3.23 10.88
N ASN A 81 5.11 4.06 10.31
CA ASN A 81 4.99 4.23 8.87
C ASN A 81 4.81 5.71 8.57
N PHE A 82 5.63 6.28 7.68
CA PHE A 82 5.58 7.72 7.43
C PHE A 82 4.29 8.20 6.76
N ILE A 83 3.52 7.32 6.11
CA ILE A 83 2.20 7.65 5.56
C ILE A 83 1.21 8.06 6.68
N ARG A 84 1.44 7.55 7.89
CA ARG A 84 0.64 7.83 9.10
C ARG A 84 1.34 8.82 10.03
N MET A 85 2.01 9.80 9.47
CA MET A 85 2.74 10.84 10.20
C MET A 85 2.48 12.21 9.56
N ASP A 86 2.53 13.25 10.39
CA ASP A 86 2.50 14.63 9.92
C ASP A 86 3.89 15.24 9.79
N PRO A 87 4.05 16.35 9.07
CA PRO A 87 5.26 17.17 9.12
C PRO A 87 5.57 17.63 10.56
N PRO A 88 6.84 17.76 10.96
CA PRO A 88 8.04 17.62 10.13
C PRO A 88 8.55 16.18 10.00
N ARG A 89 8.03 15.24 10.80
CA ARG A 89 8.48 13.85 10.87
C ARG A 89 8.26 13.11 9.53
N HIS A 90 7.06 13.23 8.96
CA HIS A 90 6.74 12.74 7.62
C HIS A 90 7.76 13.23 6.59
N THR A 91 8.00 14.55 6.53
CA THR A 91 8.89 15.17 5.56
C THR A 91 10.32 14.65 5.69
N ALA A 92 10.81 14.49 6.91
CA ALA A 92 12.15 13.98 7.16
C ALA A 92 12.33 12.54 6.66
N GLN A 93 11.38 11.65 6.97
CA GLN A 93 11.45 10.26 6.52
C GLN A 93 11.25 10.12 5.01
N ARG A 94 10.29 10.84 4.43
CA ARG A 94 10.07 10.81 2.98
C ARG A 94 11.29 11.30 2.19
N LYS A 95 12.01 12.30 2.69
CA LYS A 95 13.24 12.78 2.06
C LYS A 95 14.34 11.72 1.93
N THR A 96 14.40 10.75 2.84
CA THR A 96 15.39 9.68 2.79
C THR A 96 15.15 8.74 1.61
N VAL A 97 13.89 8.40 1.32
CA VAL A 97 13.54 7.41 0.29
C VAL A 97 13.23 8.04 -1.08
N ALA A 98 12.83 9.31 -1.12
CA ALA A 98 12.41 9.98 -2.35
C ALA A 98 13.46 9.97 -3.47
N PRO A 99 14.78 10.13 -3.22
CA PRO A 99 15.80 10.07 -4.28
C PRO A 99 15.82 8.73 -5.01
N ILE A 100 15.55 7.62 -4.31
CA ILE A 100 15.61 6.26 -4.88
C ILE A 100 14.54 6.06 -5.96
N VAL A 101 13.34 6.61 -5.73
CA VAL A 101 12.19 6.52 -6.65
C VAL A 101 12.02 7.76 -7.54
N ALA A 102 13.02 8.64 -7.59
CA ALA A 102 13.01 9.81 -8.47
C ALA A 102 13.01 9.39 -9.95
N PRO A 103 12.37 10.15 -10.87
CA PRO A 103 12.28 9.80 -12.28
C PRO A 103 13.62 9.50 -12.95
N THR A 104 14.67 10.22 -12.59
CA THR A 104 16.04 10.00 -13.09
C THR A 104 16.58 8.61 -12.72
N ASN A 105 16.23 8.11 -11.52
CA ASN A 105 16.68 6.81 -11.06
C ASN A 105 15.80 5.68 -11.58
N LEU A 106 14.51 5.92 -11.71
CA LEU A 106 13.61 4.99 -12.37
C LEU A 106 14.02 4.75 -13.82
N ALA A 107 14.54 5.79 -14.51
CA ALA A 107 15.09 5.64 -15.85
C ALA A 107 16.27 4.66 -15.90
N ASN A 108 17.11 4.58 -14.85
CA ASN A 108 18.22 3.63 -14.77
C ASN A 108 17.73 2.18 -14.62
N LEU A 109 16.50 1.96 -14.15
CA LEU A 109 15.89 0.64 -14.02
C LEU A 109 15.20 0.14 -15.31
N THR A 110 15.03 1.02 -16.32
CA THR A 110 14.30 0.66 -17.56
C THR A 110 14.84 -0.59 -18.21
N ALA A 111 16.15 -0.66 -18.44
CA ALA A 111 16.77 -1.84 -19.05
C ALA A 111 16.56 -3.13 -18.21
N THR A 112 16.63 -3.01 -16.89
CA THR A 112 16.39 -4.14 -15.98
C THR A 112 14.93 -4.60 -16.04
N ILE A 113 13.99 -3.65 -16.08
CA ILE A 113 12.55 -3.92 -16.20
C ILE A 113 12.28 -4.64 -17.52
N GLU A 114 12.77 -4.10 -18.63
CA GLU A 114 12.60 -4.68 -19.97
C GLU A 114 13.17 -6.10 -20.04
N GLN A 115 14.40 -6.32 -19.59
CA GLN A 115 15.04 -7.64 -19.58
C GLN A 115 14.23 -8.65 -18.77
N ARG A 116 13.76 -8.28 -17.58
CA ARG A 116 12.97 -9.18 -16.72
C ARG A 116 11.60 -9.44 -17.30
N THR A 117 10.97 -8.43 -17.89
CA THR A 117 9.68 -8.60 -18.57
C THR A 117 9.78 -9.56 -19.74
N VAL A 118 10.78 -9.42 -20.59
CA VAL A 118 11.02 -10.33 -21.71
C VAL A 118 11.25 -11.74 -21.20
N ALA A 119 12.17 -11.94 -20.26
CA ALA A 119 12.48 -13.27 -19.73
C ALA A 119 11.25 -13.94 -19.08
N LEU A 120 10.44 -13.16 -18.39
CA LEU A 120 9.21 -13.64 -17.75
C LEU A 120 8.17 -14.04 -18.78
N LEU A 121 7.92 -13.20 -19.80
CA LEU A 121 6.96 -13.48 -20.88
C LEU A 121 7.39 -14.68 -21.73
N ASP A 122 8.68 -14.82 -22.02
CA ASP A 122 9.22 -15.97 -22.76
C ASP A 122 9.07 -17.30 -22.00
N GLY A 123 9.05 -17.24 -20.66
CA GLY A 123 8.86 -18.38 -19.77
C GLY A 123 7.41 -18.78 -19.52
N LEU A 124 6.43 -18.02 -20.06
CA LEU A 124 5.02 -18.34 -19.82
C LEU A 124 4.57 -19.62 -20.51
N PRO A 125 3.63 -20.37 -19.90
CA PRO A 125 2.99 -21.50 -20.51
C PRO A 125 2.37 -21.16 -21.88
N ARG A 126 2.44 -22.08 -22.84
CA ARG A 126 1.84 -21.90 -24.17
C ARG A 126 0.77 -22.96 -24.40
N ASN A 127 -0.38 -22.50 -24.96
CA ASN A 127 -1.54 -23.35 -25.28
C ASN A 127 -2.21 -23.99 -24.05
N GLU A 128 -2.05 -23.38 -22.87
CA GLU A 128 -2.73 -23.77 -21.63
C GLU A 128 -3.11 -22.53 -20.83
N GLU A 129 -4.14 -22.65 -20.01
CA GLU A 129 -4.57 -21.58 -19.10
C GLU A 129 -3.59 -21.45 -17.93
N PHE A 130 -3.35 -20.23 -17.50
CA PHE A 130 -2.55 -19.95 -16.31
C PHE A 130 -3.05 -18.66 -15.62
N ASP A 131 -2.73 -18.52 -14.35
CA ASP A 131 -3.01 -17.32 -13.59
C ASP A 131 -2.01 -16.22 -13.96
N TRP A 132 -2.50 -15.18 -14.66
CA TRP A 132 -1.71 -14.02 -15.07
C TRP A 132 -1.19 -13.24 -13.87
N VAL A 133 -2.02 -13.11 -12.82
CA VAL A 133 -1.64 -12.33 -11.63
C VAL A 133 -0.46 -13.03 -10.93
N ASP A 134 -0.54 -14.32 -10.73
CA ASP A 134 0.56 -15.10 -10.11
C ASP A 134 1.82 -15.10 -10.99
N LYS A 135 1.68 -15.45 -12.27
CA LYS A 135 2.83 -15.67 -13.16
C LYS A 135 3.49 -14.39 -13.65
N VAL A 136 2.72 -13.30 -13.79
CA VAL A 136 3.24 -12.05 -14.38
C VAL A 136 3.22 -10.90 -13.38
N SER A 137 2.04 -10.50 -12.88
CA SER A 137 1.91 -9.28 -12.09
C SER A 137 2.68 -9.37 -10.77
N THR A 138 2.43 -10.41 -10.00
CA THR A 138 3.12 -10.65 -8.71
C THR A 138 4.60 -10.88 -8.91
N GLU A 139 4.96 -11.69 -9.90
CA GLU A 139 6.36 -12.07 -10.15
C GLU A 139 7.21 -10.85 -10.57
N LEU A 140 6.75 -10.06 -11.54
CA LEU A 140 7.47 -8.87 -11.99
C LEU A 140 7.60 -7.85 -10.86
N THR A 141 6.52 -7.62 -10.11
CA THR A 141 6.52 -6.72 -8.94
C THR A 141 7.52 -7.20 -7.88
N ALA A 142 7.48 -8.47 -7.51
CA ALA A 142 8.41 -9.06 -6.54
C ALA A 142 9.88 -8.94 -6.98
N MET A 143 10.17 -9.16 -8.27
CA MET A 143 11.50 -8.97 -8.83
C MET A 143 11.98 -7.52 -8.71
N MET A 144 11.11 -6.55 -8.98
CA MET A 144 11.46 -5.13 -8.89
C MET A 144 11.62 -4.67 -7.44
N LEU A 145 10.74 -5.10 -6.53
CA LEU A 145 10.87 -4.82 -5.10
C LEU A 145 12.18 -5.40 -4.54
N ALA A 146 12.53 -6.64 -4.90
CA ALA A 146 13.80 -7.24 -4.48
C ALA A 146 15.01 -6.43 -4.96
N THR A 147 14.93 -5.79 -6.13
CA THR A 147 16.00 -4.89 -6.61
C THR A 147 16.06 -3.60 -5.81
N LEU A 148 14.91 -2.98 -5.54
CA LEU A 148 14.83 -1.71 -4.80
C LEU A 148 15.28 -1.85 -3.35
N PHE A 149 15.01 -2.99 -2.72
CA PHE A 149 15.41 -3.30 -1.34
C PHE A 149 16.73 -4.07 -1.25
N ASP A 150 17.40 -4.37 -2.37
CA ASP A 150 18.54 -5.31 -2.43
C ASP A 150 18.27 -6.59 -1.60
N PHE A 151 17.02 -7.05 -1.71
CA PHE A 151 16.49 -8.22 -0.98
C PHE A 151 16.94 -9.52 -1.65
N PRO A 152 17.17 -10.62 -0.91
CA PRO A 152 17.52 -11.90 -1.49
C PRO A 152 16.55 -12.33 -2.60
N PHE A 153 17.06 -12.41 -3.83
CA PHE A 153 16.21 -12.58 -5.01
C PHE A 153 15.41 -13.90 -5.01
N ALA A 154 16.00 -14.96 -4.42
CA ALA A 154 15.31 -16.24 -4.24
C ALA A 154 14.08 -16.15 -3.32
N GLU A 155 14.05 -15.17 -2.43
CA GLU A 155 12.99 -14.96 -1.44
C GLU A 155 12.03 -13.82 -1.79
N ARG A 156 12.16 -13.22 -2.99
CA ARG A 156 11.43 -12.02 -3.42
C ARG A 156 9.91 -12.09 -3.22
N ARG A 157 9.31 -13.26 -3.34
CA ARG A 157 7.87 -13.44 -3.13
C ARG A 157 7.41 -13.19 -1.70
N LYS A 158 8.32 -13.24 -0.72
CA LYS A 158 8.01 -12.81 0.65
C LYS A 158 7.57 -11.34 0.71
N LEU A 159 8.13 -10.48 -0.14
CA LEU A 159 7.76 -9.05 -0.18
C LEU A 159 6.29 -8.85 -0.59
N SER A 160 5.83 -9.57 -1.62
CA SER A 160 4.42 -9.55 -2.02
C SER A 160 3.53 -10.16 -0.95
N HIS A 161 3.92 -11.33 -0.40
CA HIS A 161 3.17 -11.98 0.68
C HIS A 161 2.99 -11.06 1.90
N TRP A 162 4.03 -10.39 2.36
CA TRP A 162 3.92 -9.45 3.47
C TRP A 162 3.07 -8.22 3.15
N SER A 163 3.04 -7.78 1.89
CA SER A 163 2.12 -6.74 1.44
C SER A 163 0.67 -7.20 1.57
N ASP A 164 0.37 -8.42 1.11
CA ASP A 164 -0.97 -9.01 1.22
C ASP A 164 -1.38 -9.18 2.69
N VAL A 165 -0.47 -9.66 3.54
CA VAL A 165 -0.68 -9.76 4.99
C VAL A 165 -1.00 -8.41 5.63
N ALA A 166 -0.27 -7.34 5.23
CA ALA A 166 -0.45 -6.01 5.81
C ALA A 166 -1.84 -5.43 5.54
N ILE A 167 -2.43 -5.72 4.37
CA ILE A 167 -3.74 -5.20 3.96
C ILE A 167 -4.87 -6.21 4.14
N ALA A 168 -4.57 -7.45 4.59
CA ALA A 168 -5.58 -8.51 4.73
C ALA A 168 -6.74 -8.09 5.65
N ASN A 169 -7.95 -8.32 5.18
CA ASN A 169 -9.12 -8.37 6.04
C ASN A 169 -9.25 -9.80 6.59
N VAL A 170 -9.00 -9.98 7.87
CA VAL A 170 -8.96 -11.33 8.50
C VAL A 170 -10.33 -12.02 8.53
N ASP A 171 -11.40 -11.27 8.28
CA ASP A 171 -12.77 -11.78 8.24
C ASP A 171 -13.13 -12.35 6.85
N ASP A 172 -12.29 -12.14 5.84
CA ASP A 172 -12.53 -12.66 4.50
C ASP A 172 -12.17 -14.16 4.44
N GLU A 173 -13.01 -14.92 3.72
CA GLU A 173 -12.83 -16.38 3.58
C GLU A 173 -11.48 -16.73 2.96
N ASP A 174 -11.03 -15.95 1.98
CA ASP A 174 -9.76 -16.15 1.25
C ASP A 174 -8.59 -15.34 1.82
N ALA A 175 -8.73 -14.75 3.02
CA ALA A 175 -7.66 -13.97 3.63
C ALA A 175 -6.38 -14.80 3.79
N VAL A 176 -5.23 -14.20 3.48
CA VAL A 176 -3.90 -14.83 3.61
C VAL A 176 -3.51 -15.08 5.06
N VAL A 177 -4.16 -14.42 6.01
CA VAL A 177 -4.07 -14.64 7.45
C VAL A 177 -5.46 -14.67 8.06
N LYS A 178 -5.70 -15.53 9.04
CA LYS A 178 -7.03 -15.79 9.60
C LYS A 178 -7.28 -15.11 10.95
N SER A 179 -6.31 -14.38 11.46
CA SER A 179 -6.45 -13.62 12.71
C SER A 179 -5.49 -12.43 12.77
N ASN A 180 -5.84 -11.44 13.57
CA ASN A 180 -4.93 -10.32 13.85
C ASN A 180 -3.64 -10.75 14.56
N ALA A 181 -3.68 -11.81 15.35
CA ALA A 181 -2.49 -12.37 16.00
C ALA A 181 -1.53 -12.96 14.97
N GLU A 182 -2.04 -13.72 14.00
CA GLU A 182 -1.26 -14.26 12.89
C GLU A 182 -0.68 -13.15 12.02
N ARG A 183 -1.51 -12.16 11.62
CA ARG A 183 -1.05 -10.97 10.88
C ARG A 183 0.11 -10.27 11.59
N LEU A 184 -0.01 -10.04 12.89
CA LEU A 184 1.03 -9.36 13.65
C LEU A 184 2.32 -10.21 13.75
N ALA A 185 2.22 -11.53 13.87
CA ALA A 185 3.37 -12.44 13.88
C ALA A 185 4.14 -12.37 12.55
N GLU A 186 3.42 -12.39 11.42
CA GLU A 186 4.00 -12.25 10.08
C GLU A 186 4.68 -10.88 9.87
N LEU A 187 4.01 -9.79 10.29
CA LEU A 187 4.59 -8.45 10.18
C LEU A 187 5.82 -8.26 11.09
N ARG A 188 5.86 -8.92 12.26
CA ARG A 188 7.07 -8.96 13.11
C ARG A 188 8.21 -9.71 12.43
N THR A 189 7.91 -10.82 11.75
CA THR A 189 8.88 -11.58 10.95
C THR A 189 9.44 -10.71 9.81
N MET A 190 8.59 -9.98 9.09
CA MET A 190 9.01 -9.00 8.09
C MET A 190 9.95 -7.95 8.70
N ALA A 191 9.54 -7.33 9.81
CA ALA A 191 10.33 -6.29 10.47
C ALA A 191 11.70 -6.81 10.93
N ALA A 192 11.76 -8.03 11.50
CA ALA A 192 13.02 -8.65 11.90
C ALA A 192 13.93 -8.95 10.70
N THR A 193 13.37 -9.43 9.61
CA THR A 193 14.11 -9.67 8.35
C THR A 193 14.71 -8.39 7.80
N MET A 194 13.90 -7.32 7.70
CA MET A 194 14.35 -6.01 7.23
C MET A 194 15.41 -5.38 8.16
N ALA A 195 15.25 -5.53 9.49
CA ALA A 195 16.25 -5.08 10.46
C ALA A 195 17.57 -5.85 10.31
N GLY A 196 17.52 -7.15 10.01
CA GLY A 196 18.70 -7.96 9.71
C GLY A 196 19.44 -7.48 8.45
N LEU A 197 18.71 -7.23 7.37
CA LEU A 197 19.26 -6.66 6.13
C LEU A 197 19.89 -5.29 6.38
N TRP A 198 19.20 -4.42 7.11
CA TRP A 198 19.72 -3.12 7.50
C TRP A 198 21.05 -3.25 8.27
N ALA A 199 21.11 -4.11 9.27
CA ALA A 199 22.32 -4.32 10.08
C ALA A 199 23.49 -4.87 9.24
N GLU A 200 23.22 -5.68 8.23
CA GLU A 200 24.21 -6.17 7.27
C GLU A 200 24.68 -5.03 6.36
N ARG A 201 23.76 -4.26 5.78
CA ARG A 201 24.05 -3.15 4.88
C ARG A 201 24.81 -2.02 5.53
N ALA A 202 24.52 -1.70 6.77
CA ALA A 202 25.24 -0.67 7.53
C ALA A 202 26.76 -0.93 7.64
N ARG A 203 27.24 -2.15 7.34
CA ARG A 203 28.64 -2.54 7.33
C ARG A 203 29.28 -2.56 5.93
N GLN A 204 28.48 -2.27 4.89
CA GLN A 204 28.90 -2.30 3.49
C GLN A 204 28.99 -0.87 2.91
N PRO A 205 29.72 -0.66 1.83
CA PRO A 205 29.65 0.60 1.10
C PRO A 205 28.21 0.92 0.68
N PRO A 206 27.81 2.20 0.71
CA PRO A 206 26.48 2.60 0.27
C PRO A 206 26.19 2.14 -1.17
N LYS A 207 24.98 1.61 -1.38
CA LYS A 207 24.43 1.29 -2.68
C LYS A 207 23.24 2.19 -2.96
N PHE A 208 22.78 2.17 -4.18
CA PHE A 208 21.58 2.89 -4.58
C PHE A 208 20.35 1.99 -4.44
N ASP A 209 19.87 1.82 -3.22
CA ASP A 209 18.70 1.02 -2.85
C ASP A 209 17.91 1.69 -1.70
N LEU A 210 16.84 1.05 -1.21
CA LEU A 210 15.98 1.55 -0.13
C LEU A 210 16.44 1.12 1.28
N ILE A 211 17.51 0.37 1.39
CA ILE A 211 18.15 -0.04 2.63
C ILE A 211 19.50 0.66 2.76
#